data_815ca328c86d266f26d40b775e38e747
#
_entry.id   815ca328c86d266f26d40b775e38e747
#
_cell.length_a   1.000
_cell.length_b   1.000
_cell.length_c   1.000
_cell.angle_alpha   90.00
_cell.angle_beta   90.00
_cell.angle_gamma   90.00
#
_symmetry.space_group_name_H-M   'P 1'
#
loop_
_entity.id
_entity.type
_entity.pdbx_description
1 polymer ?
#
loop_
_entity_poly.entity_id
_entity_poly.type
_entity_poly.pdbx_seq_one_letter_code
_entity_poly.pdbx_strand_id
1 'polypeptide(L)'
;RQVCPTGLDKIDSQDILRGGLGRGELGVVAANTGVGKSHFLVAMGCAAMRAGKNVIHYTFELSEHETGKRYDSNLCDIPSNEIIERKKEVVDKYEKMDLGKLIIKEYPSGSASVMTIRNHIEKLTLKGFKPSLVTVDYADVMKSSRAYDSLRHELKLIYTELRNLAGDLNKQIKILQNLTL
;
A
#
# COMPACT_ATOMS: atom_id res chain seq x y z
N ARG A 1 20.88 -2.91 5.45
CA ARG A 1 19.60 -2.18 5.37
C ARG A 1 18.51 -3.13 4.91
N GLN A 2 17.46 -3.34 5.71
CA GLN A 2 16.30 -4.08 5.22
C GLN A 2 15.42 -3.13 4.42
N VAL A 3 15.38 -3.33 3.12
CA VAL A 3 14.60 -2.52 2.18
C VAL A 3 13.39 -3.29 1.65
N CYS A 4 12.42 -2.57 1.10
CA CYS A 4 11.33 -3.11 0.33
C CYS A 4 11.46 -2.59 -1.11
N PRO A 5 11.66 -3.47 -2.09
CA PRO A 5 11.81 -3.05 -3.46
C PRO A 5 10.54 -2.36 -3.95
N THR A 6 10.70 -1.40 -4.83
CA THR A 6 9.57 -0.78 -5.55
C THR A 6 9.18 -1.60 -6.77
N GLY A 7 10.07 -2.46 -7.23
CA GLY A 7 9.94 -3.22 -8.49
C GLY A 7 10.31 -2.40 -9.72
N LEU A 8 10.86 -1.22 -9.54
CA LEU A 8 11.36 -0.36 -10.61
C LEU A 8 12.87 -0.20 -10.47
N ASP A 9 13.63 -0.88 -11.33
CA ASP A 9 15.09 -0.96 -11.24
C ASP A 9 15.76 0.41 -11.14
N LYS A 10 15.29 1.38 -11.90
CA LYS A 10 15.82 2.76 -11.86
C LYS A 10 15.61 3.43 -10.50
N ILE A 11 14.44 3.22 -9.87
CA ILE A 11 14.12 3.80 -8.56
C ILE A 11 14.87 3.04 -7.47
N ASP A 12 14.96 1.72 -7.58
CA ASP A 12 15.65 0.85 -6.63
C ASP A 12 17.19 0.90 -6.78
N SER A 13 17.71 1.67 -7.75
CA SER A 13 19.15 1.83 -7.97
C SER A 13 19.88 2.36 -6.74
N GLN A 14 21.20 2.16 -6.69
CA GLN A 14 22.05 2.62 -5.58
C GLN A 14 22.04 4.15 -5.44
N ASP A 15 21.79 4.86 -6.54
CA ASP A 15 21.81 6.32 -6.57
C ASP A 15 20.51 6.95 -6.03
N ILE A 16 19.40 6.19 -6.04
CA ILE A 16 18.08 6.69 -5.62
C ILE A 16 17.64 6.06 -4.30
N LEU A 17 17.09 4.84 -4.31
CA LEU A 17 16.55 4.21 -3.11
C LEU A 17 17.42 3.09 -2.52
N ARG A 18 18.55 2.78 -3.13
CA ARG A 18 19.50 1.76 -2.64
C ARG A 18 18.84 0.41 -2.35
N GLY A 19 18.06 -0.07 -3.31
CA GLY A 19 17.32 -1.32 -3.24
C GLY A 19 15.87 -1.20 -2.79
N GLY A 20 15.35 0.01 -2.61
CA GLY A 20 13.96 0.27 -2.27
C GLY A 20 13.75 1.10 -1.01
N LEU A 21 12.51 1.22 -0.57
CA LEU A 21 12.15 1.96 0.64
C LEU A 21 12.76 1.34 1.90
N GLY A 22 13.35 2.16 2.75
CA GLY A 22 13.89 1.78 4.05
C GLY A 22 12.81 1.67 5.13
N ARG A 23 13.20 1.14 6.29
CA ARG A 23 12.31 1.06 7.46
C ARG A 23 11.95 2.45 7.96
N GLY A 24 10.70 2.66 8.34
CA GLY A 24 10.21 3.93 8.88
C GLY A 24 10.13 5.05 7.83
N GLU A 25 10.36 4.75 6.56
CA GLU A 25 10.25 5.73 5.48
C GLU A 25 8.80 5.84 4.98
N LEU A 26 8.42 7.05 4.63
CA LEU A 26 7.18 7.38 3.93
C LEU A 26 7.52 7.71 2.47
N GLY A 27 7.00 6.93 1.53
CA GLY A 27 7.01 7.25 0.10
C GLY A 27 5.69 7.92 -0.31
N VAL A 28 5.76 8.91 -1.17
CA VAL A 28 4.58 9.58 -1.73
C VAL A 28 4.65 9.52 -3.24
N VAL A 29 3.59 9.03 -3.87
CA VAL A 29 3.42 9.02 -5.33
C VAL A 29 2.47 10.14 -5.69
N ALA A 30 3.00 11.18 -6.34
CA ALA A 30 2.24 12.37 -6.73
C ALA A 30 2.03 12.37 -8.25
N ALA A 31 0.78 12.45 -8.68
CA ALA A 31 0.42 12.57 -10.09
C ALA A 31 -1.04 12.99 -10.26
N ASN A 32 -1.41 13.48 -11.44
CA ASN A 32 -2.77 13.83 -11.77
C ASN A 32 -3.71 12.61 -11.74
N THR A 33 -5.01 12.88 -11.70
CA THR A 33 -6.04 11.82 -11.78
C THR A 33 -5.92 11.05 -13.10
N GLY A 34 -6.18 9.74 -13.07
CA GLY A 34 -6.22 8.90 -14.27
C GLY A 34 -4.88 8.39 -14.80
N VAL A 35 -3.74 8.81 -14.25
CA VAL A 35 -2.40 8.39 -14.73
C VAL A 35 -1.91 7.05 -14.15
N GLY A 36 -2.75 6.35 -13.39
CA GLY A 36 -2.42 5.01 -12.92
C GLY A 36 -1.76 4.93 -11.53
N LYS A 37 -1.92 5.95 -10.65
CA LYS A 37 -1.37 5.94 -9.28
C LYS A 37 -1.70 4.65 -8.51
N SER A 38 -2.96 4.24 -8.50
CA SER A 38 -3.42 3.03 -7.79
C SER A 38 -2.79 1.76 -8.38
N HIS A 39 -2.62 1.69 -9.70
CA HIS A 39 -1.89 0.59 -10.34
C HIS A 39 -0.42 0.56 -9.92
N PHE A 40 0.19 1.74 -9.77
CA PHE A 40 1.57 1.83 -9.28
C PHE A 40 1.70 1.32 -7.83
N LEU A 41 0.76 1.68 -6.93
CA LEU A 41 0.75 1.15 -5.56
C LEU A 41 0.60 -0.37 -5.54
N VAL A 42 -0.28 -0.92 -6.38
CA VAL A 42 -0.45 -2.38 -6.54
C VAL A 42 0.84 -3.01 -7.04
N ALA A 43 1.48 -2.45 -8.07
CA ALA A 43 2.74 -2.98 -8.60
C ALA A 43 3.84 -3.03 -7.53
N MET A 44 3.96 -1.98 -6.71
CA MET A 44 4.90 -1.98 -5.58
C MET A 44 4.53 -2.99 -4.50
N GLY A 45 3.24 -3.16 -4.21
CA GLY A 45 2.76 -4.21 -3.32
C GLY A 45 3.13 -5.60 -3.84
N CYS A 46 2.93 -5.86 -5.13
CA CYS A 46 3.32 -7.10 -5.78
C CYS A 46 4.84 -7.34 -5.74
N ALA A 47 5.64 -6.31 -6.00
CA ALA A 47 7.10 -6.41 -5.90
C ALA A 47 7.55 -6.78 -4.47
N ALA A 48 6.92 -6.17 -3.46
CA ALA A 48 7.15 -6.52 -2.06
C ALA A 48 6.77 -7.98 -1.77
N MET A 49 5.60 -8.44 -2.25
CA MET A 49 5.16 -9.83 -2.07
C MET A 49 6.10 -10.82 -2.74
N ARG A 50 6.57 -10.55 -3.97
CA ARG A 50 7.58 -11.37 -4.66
C ARG A 50 8.91 -11.43 -3.90
N ALA A 51 9.23 -10.41 -3.10
CA ALA A 51 10.37 -10.40 -2.19
C ALA A 51 10.08 -11.05 -0.82
N GLY A 52 8.98 -11.81 -0.68
CA GLY A 52 8.57 -12.48 0.55
C GLY A 52 8.11 -11.54 1.68
N LYS A 53 7.73 -10.29 1.34
CA LYS A 53 7.29 -9.27 2.32
C LYS A 53 5.79 -9.24 2.46
N ASN A 54 5.29 -9.17 3.70
CA ASN A 54 3.86 -9.02 3.95
C ASN A 54 3.41 -7.57 3.70
N VAL A 55 2.27 -7.43 3.04
CA VAL A 55 1.71 -6.14 2.59
C VAL A 55 0.33 -5.93 3.20
N ILE A 56 0.05 -4.72 3.66
CA ILE A 56 -1.32 -4.25 3.91
C ILE A 56 -1.61 -3.15 2.90
N HIS A 57 -2.73 -3.28 2.18
CA HIS A 57 -3.23 -2.27 1.27
C HIS A 57 -4.54 -1.69 1.79
N TYR A 58 -4.51 -0.43 2.21
CA TYR A 58 -5.71 0.33 2.55
C TYR A 58 -6.21 1.05 1.31
N THR A 59 -7.48 0.82 0.97
CA THR A 59 -8.16 1.50 -0.14
C THR A 59 -9.33 2.32 0.37
N PHE A 60 -9.45 3.55 -0.12
CA PHE A 60 -10.54 4.49 0.19
C PHE A 60 -11.40 4.80 -1.04
N GLU A 61 -11.04 4.28 -2.21
CA GLU A 61 -11.70 4.54 -3.48
C GLU A 61 -12.26 3.26 -4.10
N LEU A 62 -11.47 2.19 -4.09
CA LEU A 62 -11.84 0.91 -4.68
C LEU A 62 -12.27 -0.10 -3.63
N SER A 63 -13.13 -1.04 -4.01
CA SER A 63 -13.46 -2.17 -3.14
C SER A 63 -12.25 -3.10 -2.92
N GLU A 64 -12.28 -3.87 -1.83
CA GLU A 64 -11.30 -4.94 -1.57
C GLU A 64 -11.22 -5.91 -2.76
N HIS A 65 -12.37 -6.22 -3.38
CA HIS A 65 -12.44 -7.11 -4.54
C HIS A 65 -11.75 -6.54 -5.78
N GLU A 66 -12.02 -5.28 -6.13
CA GLU A 66 -11.40 -4.64 -7.29
C GLU A 66 -9.89 -4.46 -7.10
N THR A 67 -9.48 -4.11 -5.88
CA THR A 67 -8.06 -4.04 -5.53
C THR A 67 -7.42 -5.42 -5.62
N GLY A 68 -8.08 -6.47 -5.11
CA GLY A 68 -7.62 -7.86 -5.20
C GLY A 68 -7.41 -8.32 -6.65
N LYS A 69 -8.37 -8.07 -7.55
CA LYS A 69 -8.22 -8.38 -8.98
C LYS A 69 -7.00 -7.73 -9.62
N ARG A 70 -6.64 -6.51 -9.21
CA ARG A 70 -5.42 -5.84 -9.71
C ARG A 70 -4.15 -6.54 -9.20
N TYR A 71 -4.12 -7.01 -7.95
CA TYR A 71 -3.02 -7.82 -7.44
C TYR A 71 -2.92 -9.14 -8.20
N ASP A 72 -4.03 -9.86 -8.39
CA ASP A 72 -4.07 -11.12 -9.13
C ASP A 72 -3.59 -10.93 -10.58
N SER A 73 -4.06 -9.88 -11.23
CA SER A 73 -3.65 -9.51 -12.59
C SER A 73 -2.13 -9.30 -12.69
N ASN A 74 -1.56 -8.54 -11.77
CA ASN A 74 -0.13 -8.23 -11.77
C ASN A 74 0.74 -9.46 -11.38
N LEU A 75 0.32 -10.22 -10.37
CA LEU A 75 1.09 -11.37 -9.89
C LEU A 75 1.05 -12.53 -10.88
N CYS A 76 -0.12 -12.76 -11.49
CA CYS A 76 -0.33 -13.88 -12.40
C CYS A 76 -0.11 -13.54 -13.88
N ASP A 77 0.12 -12.28 -14.23
CA ASP A 77 0.22 -11.82 -15.62
C ASP A 77 -1.01 -12.24 -16.45
N ILE A 78 -2.20 -11.93 -15.91
CA ILE A 78 -3.50 -12.19 -16.54
C ILE A 78 -4.25 -10.85 -16.60
N PRO A 79 -4.87 -10.50 -17.74
CA PRO A 79 -5.66 -9.29 -17.85
C PRO A 79 -6.75 -9.22 -16.77
N SER A 80 -6.92 -8.05 -16.14
CA SER A 80 -7.84 -7.88 -15.00
C SER A 80 -9.29 -8.24 -15.30
N ASN A 81 -9.73 -8.08 -16.56
CA ASN A 81 -11.06 -8.49 -17.03
C ASN A 81 -11.23 -10.00 -17.18
N GLU A 82 -10.14 -10.77 -17.26
CA GLU A 82 -10.15 -12.24 -17.42
C GLU A 82 -9.96 -12.99 -16.09
N ILE A 83 -9.60 -12.30 -14.99
CA ILE A 83 -9.28 -12.92 -13.68
C ILE A 83 -10.41 -13.83 -13.20
N ILE A 84 -11.67 -13.41 -13.32
CA ILE A 84 -12.82 -14.18 -12.83
C ILE A 84 -13.00 -15.47 -13.64
N GLU A 85 -12.88 -15.39 -14.97
CA GLU A 85 -13.03 -16.53 -15.87
C GLU A 85 -11.87 -17.52 -15.73
N ARG A 86 -10.66 -17.02 -15.46
CA ARG A 86 -9.42 -17.80 -15.32
C ARG A 86 -9.04 -18.09 -13.87
N LYS A 87 -10.03 -18.10 -12.95
CA LYS A 87 -9.81 -18.29 -11.52
C LYS A 87 -8.98 -19.54 -11.19
N LYS A 88 -9.20 -20.65 -11.90
CA LYS A 88 -8.42 -21.87 -11.68
C LYS A 88 -6.94 -21.65 -11.99
N GLU A 89 -6.62 -21.00 -13.10
CA GLU A 89 -5.26 -20.66 -13.48
C GLU A 89 -4.58 -19.74 -12.46
N VAL A 90 -5.34 -18.77 -11.94
CA VAL A 90 -4.86 -17.87 -10.86
C VAL A 90 -4.45 -18.70 -9.64
N VAL A 91 -5.30 -19.62 -9.18
CA VAL A 91 -4.99 -20.50 -8.03
C VAL A 91 -3.76 -21.36 -8.31
N ASP A 92 -3.71 -22.05 -9.48
CA ASP A 92 -2.59 -22.89 -9.86
C ASP A 92 -1.25 -22.11 -9.94
N LYS A 93 -1.30 -20.82 -10.31
CA LYS A 93 -0.11 -19.95 -10.30
C LYS A 93 0.30 -19.59 -8.87
N TYR A 94 -0.66 -19.21 -8.01
CA TYR A 94 -0.38 -18.87 -6.60
C TYR A 94 0.27 -20.04 -5.85
N GLU A 95 -0.18 -21.28 -6.08
CA GLU A 95 0.39 -22.48 -5.44
C GLU A 95 1.89 -22.71 -5.78
N LYS A 96 2.35 -22.16 -6.90
CA LYS A 96 3.75 -22.27 -7.35
C LYS A 96 4.62 -21.09 -6.92
N MET A 97 4.02 -20.05 -6.33
CA MET A 97 4.74 -18.84 -5.95
C MET A 97 5.02 -18.83 -4.45
N ASP A 98 6.24 -18.48 -4.07
CA ASP A 98 6.60 -18.16 -2.69
C ASP A 98 6.44 -16.65 -2.47
N LEU A 99 5.28 -16.25 -2.00
CA LEU A 99 4.90 -14.85 -1.85
C LEU A 99 4.71 -14.46 -0.38
N GLY A 100 5.02 -13.21 -0.08
CA GLY A 100 4.54 -12.58 1.14
C GLY A 100 3.00 -12.49 1.15
N LYS A 101 2.42 -12.39 2.35
CA LYS A 101 0.96 -12.33 2.53
C LYS A 101 0.45 -10.93 2.27
N LEU A 102 -0.77 -10.85 1.71
CA LEU A 102 -1.49 -9.60 1.45
C LEU A 102 -2.75 -9.52 2.32
N ILE A 103 -2.97 -8.36 2.90
CA ILE A 103 -4.27 -7.96 3.49
C ILE A 103 -4.71 -6.69 2.77
N ILE A 104 -5.89 -6.71 2.20
CA ILE A 104 -6.57 -5.54 1.64
C ILE A 104 -7.64 -5.12 2.63
N LYS A 105 -7.74 -3.83 2.92
CA LYS A 105 -8.77 -3.28 3.78
C LYS A 105 -9.37 -2.03 3.17
N GLU A 106 -10.65 -2.12 2.85
CA GLU A 106 -11.46 -1.00 2.38
C GLU A 106 -11.99 -0.18 3.55
N TYR A 107 -11.95 1.13 3.39
CA TYR A 107 -12.65 2.10 4.21
C TYR A 107 -13.40 3.09 3.31
N PRO A 108 -14.65 3.40 3.60
CA PRO A 108 -15.34 4.50 2.93
C PRO A 108 -14.57 5.82 3.07
N SER A 109 -14.62 6.67 2.04
CA SER A 109 -14.02 8.00 2.08
C SER A 109 -14.47 8.77 3.32
N GLY A 110 -13.53 9.41 4.01
CA GLY A 110 -13.78 10.18 5.24
C GLY A 110 -14.11 9.35 6.50
N SER A 111 -14.09 8.02 6.43
CA SER A 111 -14.49 7.18 7.58
C SER A 111 -13.34 6.76 8.50
N ALA A 112 -12.11 6.71 7.99
CA ALA A 112 -10.96 6.27 8.76
C ALA A 112 -9.87 7.34 8.84
N SER A 113 -9.32 7.49 10.05
CA SER A 113 -8.16 8.34 10.33
C SER A 113 -6.86 7.52 10.36
N VAL A 114 -5.73 8.20 10.48
CA VAL A 114 -4.43 7.55 10.67
C VAL A 114 -4.42 6.69 11.94
N MET A 115 -5.13 7.12 13.00
CA MET A 115 -5.28 6.33 14.23
C MET A 115 -6.07 5.03 13.97
N THR A 116 -7.09 5.07 13.10
CA THR A 116 -7.83 3.86 12.71
C THR A 116 -6.91 2.85 12.03
N ILE A 117 -6.05 3.31 11.11
CA ILE A 117 -5.03 2.50 10.45
C ILE A 117 -4.05 1.92 11.47
N ARG A 118 -3.52 2.75 12.38
CA ARG A 118 -2.61 2.32 13.47
C ARG A 118 -3.21 1.16 14.27
N ASN A 119 -4.42 1.34 14.78
CA ASN A 119 -5.11 0.34 15.60
C ASN A 119 -5.33 -0.98 14.84
N HIS A 120 -5.63 -0.90 13.53
CA HIS A 120 -5.79 -2.09 12.70
C HIS A 120 -4.45 -2.83 12.52
N ILE A 121 -3.37 -2.12 12.22
CA ILE A 121 -2.02 -2.69 12.11
C ILE A 121 -1.60 -3.37 13.41
N GLU A 122 -1.82 -2.72 14.56
CA GLU A 122 -1.49 -3.27 15.87
C GLU A 122 -2.28 -4.56 16.15
N LYS A 123 -3.59 -4.58 15.87
CA LYS A 123 -4.42 -5.78 16.00
C LYS A 123 -3.92 -6.93 15.11
N LEU A 124 -3.53 -6.65 13.88
CA LEU A 124 -2.97 -7.65 12.98
C LEU A 124 -1.63 -8.18 13.48
N THR A 125 -0.79 -7.28 14.02
CA THR A 125 0.52 -7.64 14.58
C THR A 125 0.38 -8.54 15.80
N LEU A 126 -0.59 -8.26 16.68
CA LEU A 126 -0.93 -9.14 17.83
C LEU A 126 -1.40 -10.53 17.39
N LYS A 127 -2.05 -10.64 16.23
CA LYS A 127 -2.45 -11.92 15.62
C LYS A 127 -1.32 -12.61 14.85
N GLY A 128 -0.09 -12.09 14.92
CA GLY A 128 1.09 -12.68 14.27
C GLY A 128 1.34 -12.23 12.83
N PHE A 129 0.51 -11.34 12.27
CA PHE A 129 0.77 -10.76 10.95
C PHE A 129 1.74 -9.59 11.08
N LYS A 130 2.94 -9.73 10.56
CA LYS A 130 4.00 -8.70 10.59
C LYS A 130 4.11 -8.02 9.23
N PRO A 131 3.47 -6.87 9.01
CA PRO A 131 3.57 -6.17 7.73
C PRO A 131 4.96 -5.57 7.55
N SER A 132 5.43 -5.56 6.31
CA SER A 132 6.67 -4.91 5.89
C SER A 132 6.41 -3.67 5.04
N LEU A 133 5.29 -3.65 4.33
CA LEU A 133 4.81 -2.53 3.53
C LEU A 133 3.35 -2.24 3.86
N VAL A 134 3.02 -0.97 3.99
CA VAL A 134 1.64 -0.48 4.06
C VAL A 134 1.44 0.49 2.91
N THR A 135 0.44 0.25 2.07
CA THR A 135 0.01 1.17 1.03
C THR A 135 -1.30 1.84 1.42
N VAL A 136 -1.48 3.10 1.07
CA VAL A 136 -2.69 3.90 1.35
C VAL A 136 -3.16 4.56 0.06
N ASP A 137 -4.29 4.14 -0.47
CA ASP A 137 -4.85 4.60 -1.73
C ASP A 137 -6.24 5.24 -1.49
N TYR A 138 -6.36 6.54 -1.32
CA TYR A 138 -5.34 7.58 -1.19
C TYR A 138 -5.58 8.42 0.06
N ALA A 139 -4.54 9.00 0.62
CA ALA A 139 -4.59 9.66 1.93
C ALA A 139 -5.43 10.94 1.97
N ASP A 140 -5.64 11.63 0.84
CA ASP A 140 -6.36 12.91 0.80
C ASP A 140 -7.84 12.81 1.18
N VAL A 141 -8.42 11.61 1.12
CA VAL A 141 -9.80 11.34 1.54
C VAL A 141 -9.90 10.67 2.91
N MET A 142 -8.80 10.59 3.64
CA MET A 142 -8.81 10.14 5.03
C MET A 142 -9.47 11.19 5.93
N LYS A 143 -10.02 10.72 7.05
CA LYS A 143 -10.51 11.60 8.08
C LYS A 143 -9.36 12.24 8.84
N SER A 144 -9.31 13.57 8.89
CA SER A 144 -8.37 14.27 9.77
C SER A 144 -8.70 14.01 11.24
N SER A 145 -7.68 13.91 12.07
CA SER A 145 -7.84 13.76 13.53
C SER A 145 -8.36 15.04 14.21
N ARG A 146 -8.24 16.18 13.53
CA ARG A 146 -8.74 17.49 13.95
C ARG A 146 -9.40 18.20 12.78
N ALA A 147 -10.49 18.89 13.03
CA ALA A 147 -11.09 19.80 12.06
C ALA A 147 -10.29 21.10 11.97
N TYR A 148 -10.11 21.60 10.75
CA TYR A 148 -9.51 22.89 10.45
C TYR A 148 -10.39 23.64 9.46
N ASP A 149 -10.32 24.98 9.48
CA ASP A 149 -11.03 25.83 8.52
C ASP A 149 -10.47 25.71 7.09
N SER A 150 -9.34 25.05 6.92
CA SER A 150 -8.65 24.88 5.64
C SER A 150 -8.30 23.42 5.39
N LEU A 151 -8.76 22.89 4.26
CA LEU A 151 -8.41 21.56 3.75
C LEU A 151 -6.88 21.34 3.70
N ARG A 152 -6.13 22.39 3.35
CA ARG A 152 -4.66 22.31 3.32
C ARG A 152 -4.05 21.96 4.68
N HIS A 153 -4.63 22.48 5.78
CA HIS A 153 -4.14 22.17 7.12
C HIS A 153 -4.54 20.76 7.54
N GLU A 154 -5.72 20.28 7.17
CA GLU A 154 -6.13 18.90 7.42
C GLU A 154 -5.24 17.91 6.68
N LEU A 155 -4.96 18.13 5.40
CA LEU A 155 -4.04 17.30 4.62
C LEU A 155 -2.63 17.30 5.23
N LYS A 156 -2.10 18.48 5.58
CA LYS A 156 -0.79 18.57 6.24
C LYS A 156 -0.74 17.73 7.51
N LEU A 157 -1.81 17.72 8.31
CA LEU A 157 -1.88 16.91 9.52
C LEU A 157 -1.89 15.43 9.19
N ILE A 158 -2.74 14.98 8.25
CA ILE A 158 -2.81 13.57 7.82
C ILE A 158 -1.44 13.08 7.37
N TYR A 159 -0.73 13.83 6.54
CA TYR A 159 0.62 13.47 6.06
C TYR A 159 1.65 13.44 7.19
N THR A 160 1.56 14.38 8.14
CA THR A 160 2.42 14.39 9.34
C THR A 160 2.16 13.16 10.20
N GLU A 161 0.89 12.80 10.41
CA GLU A 161 0.50 11.63 11.19
C GLU A 161 0.94 10.33 10.51
N LEU A 162 0.81 10.21 9.17
CA LEU A 162 1.29 9.04 8.42
C LEU A 162 2.82 8.91 8.50
N ARG A 163 3.56 10.02 8.45
CA ARG A 163 5.00 10.02 8.64
C ARG A 163 5.39 9.57 10.05
N ASN A 164 4.68 10.07 11.06
CA ASN A 164 4.90 9.65 12.44
C ASN A 164 4.57 8.16 12.62
N LEU A 165 3.46 7.70 12.02
CA LEU A 165 3.09 6.29 12.03
C LEU A 165 4.21 5.42 11.42
N ALA A 166 4.77 5.82 10.28
CA ALA A 166 5.90 5.11 9.68
C ALA A 166 7.11 5.08 10.63
N GLY A 167 7.42 6.19 11.31
CA GLY A 167 8.49 6.27 12.30
C GLY A 167 8.24 5.43 13.55
N ASP A 168 7.04 5.48 14.13
CA ASP A 168 6.67 4.77 15.36
C ASP A 168 6.60 3.26 15.19
N LEU A 169 6.08 2.82 14.06
CA LEU A 169 6.07 1.41 13.65
C LEU A 169 7.48 0.93 13.24
N ASN A 170 8.48 1.68 13.59
CA ASN A 170 9.90 1.79 13.23
C ASN A 170 10.69 0.48 13.10
N LYS A 171 10.10 -0.65 13.25
CA LYS A 171 10.90 -1.87 13.15
C LYS A 171 10.67 -2.62 11.84
N GLN A 172 9.60 -2.34 11.08
CA GLN A 172 9.30 -3.14 9.88
C GLN A 172 8.36 -2.51 8.83
N ILE A 173 7.76 -1.34 9.03
CA ILE A 173 6.71 -0.83 8.17
C ILE A 173 7.18 0.38 7.34
N LYS A 174 6.83 0.35 6.08
CA LYS A 174 6.99 1.42 5.11
C LYS A 174 5.60 1.82 4.65
N ILE A 175 5.34 3.12 4.57
CA ILE A 175 4.06 3.62 4.09
C ILE A 175 4.27 4.20 2.70
N LEU A 176 3.42 3.80 1.78
CA LEU A 176 3.35 4.36 0.45
C LEU A 176 1.93 4.84 0.21
N GLN A 177 1.79 6.05 -0.30
CA GLN A 177 0.49 6.66 -0.56
C GLN A 177 0.46 7.43 -1.87
N ASN A 178 -0.76 7.68 -2.35
CA ASN A 178 -1.03 8.52 -3.50
C ASN A 178 -1.37 9.95 -3.06
N LEU A 179 -0.91 10.91 -3.85
CA LEU A 179 -1.29 12.32 -3.79
C LEU A 179 -1.83 12.72 -5.16
N THR A 180 -3.00 13.37 -5.18
CA THR A 180 -3.51 13.99 -6.39
C THR A 180 -3.05 15.45 -6.45
N LEU A 181 -2.44 15.84 -7.58
CA LEU A 181 -1.98 17.20 -7.85
C LEU A 181 -3.10 18.06 -8.43
#